data_bcd0c01db17ce96c609def55b2b7f250
#
_entry.id   bcd0c01db17ce96c609def55b2b7f250
#
_cell.length_a   1.000
_cell.length_b   1.000
_cell.length_c   1.000
_cell.angle_alpha   90.00
_cell.angle_beta   90.00
_cell.angle_gamma   90.00
#
_symmetry.space_group_name_H-M   'P 1'
#
loop_
_entity.id
_entity.type
_entity.pdbx_description
1 polymer ?
#
loop_
_entity_poly.entity_id
_entity_poly.type
_entity_poly.pdbx_seq_one_letter_code
_entity_poly.pdbx_strand_id
1 'polypeptide(L)'
;MMDRTAPNSQAGSDRVVRVQAPLVDSVSCYCRVDAGLKTVAGARKFVPGAKLCLQPEIVPHGPRIRNSRRERSRTQAPLLPGLPDDLAIACLIRVPRVEHLNLRLVCKRWNRLLSGNYYYSLRKKLGMAEEWVYVIKRARDGKISWNAFDPNHQLWRPLPPVPADYSEALGFGCAVLSGCYLYLFGGKDPSKGSMRRVVFYNARTNKWHRAPDMLRKRHFFGSCVVNNCLYVAGGECEGNQRTLRLAEVYDPNKNRWTSIAEMSTGMVPLIGVVYEGNWFLKGLDSDGQNVSEVYAPTTNTWSAVSGGIVTGCRNPSISLNGRLYASDCRDGCKLRVYEGATDSWNKFMDSEHHLGNSKAFEAASFVSLNGKLGIIRNNMSISLIDVTNPVSSIETNSARVWEAIAGKGQLKNFVSSLWSSLAGRSWLKDHIVHCQVLQA
;
A
#
# COMPACT_ATOMS: atom_id res chain seq x y z
N MET A 1 -8.26 16.17 62.02
CA MET A 1 -7.72 15.00 62.72
C MET A 1 -7.73 13.85 61.71
N MET A 2 -6.55 13.52 61.23
CA MET A 2 -5.93 12.18 61.14
C MET A 2 -6.71 11.17 60.27
N ASP A 3 -6.20 10.35 59.42
CA ASP A 3 -4.82 10.10 58.94
C ASP A 3 -4.91 9.05 57.84
N ARG A 4 -4.07 9.16 56.86
CA ARG A 4 -3.44 8.18 55.97
C ARG A 4 -3.91 6.72 55.98
N THR A 5 -4.06 6.13 54.79
CA THR A 5 -3.07 5.18 54.25
C THR A 5 -3.44 4.76 52.81
N ALA A 6 -2.49 4.86 51.91
CA ALA A 6 -2.48 4.23 50.57
C ALA A 6 -1.95 2.78 50.71
N PRO A 7 -2.31 1.88 49.79
CA PRO A 7 -1.46 0.74 49.48
C PRO A 7 -0.82 0.83 48.12
N ASN A 8 0.47 0.65 48.15
CA ASN A 8 1.39 0.31 47.10
C ASN A 8 0.92 -0.91 46.31
N SER A 9 0.86 -0.83 45.01
CA SER A 9 0.83 -2.02 44.14
C SER A 9 1.88 -1.90 43.04
N GLN A 10 2.76 -2.85 43.08
CA GLN A 10 3.91 -3.11 42.24
C GLN A 10 3.53 -3.11 40.75
N ALA A 11 4.27 -2.33 39.98
CA ALA A 11 4.26 -2.37 38.52
C ALA A 11 4.99 -3.61 38.03
N GLY A 12 4.24 -4.54 37.47
CA GLY A 12 4.76 -5.64 36.66
C GLY A 12 5.38 -5.09 35.38
N SER A 13 6.69 -5.24 35.29
CA SER A 13 7.48 -4.85 34.10
C SER A 13 7.27 -5.87 32.99
N ASP A 14 6.30 -5.65 32.13
CA ASP A 14 6.21 -6.34 30.85
C ASP A 14 7.31 -5.82 29.93
N ARG A 15 8.37 -6.58 29.77
CA ARG A 15 9.39 -6.39 28.75
C ARG A 15 8.78 -6.60 27.36
N VAL A 16 8.28 -5.53 26.79
CA VAL A 16 7.89 -5.49 25.38
C VAL A 16 9.16 -5.51 24.52
N VAL A 17 9.42 -6.63 23.87
CA VAL A 17 10.47 -6.72 22.85
C VAL A 17 10.10 -5.80 21.69
N ARG A 18 10.73 -4.63 21.62
CA ARG A 18 10.63 -3.72 20.46
C ARG A 18 11.34 -4.35 19.27
N VAL A 19 10.58 -4.90 18.36
CA VAL A 19 11.11 -5.23 17.03
C VAL A 19 11.20 -3.91 16.25
N GLN A 20 12.42 -3.43 16.01
CA GLN A 20 12.65 -2.29 15.13
C GLN A 20 12.26 -2.65 13.70
N ALA A 21 11.54 -1.75 13.00
CA ALA A 21 11.38 -1.86 11.57
C ALA A 21 12.77 -1.85 10.92
N PRO A 22 13.00 -2.67 9.89
CA PRO A 22 14.31 -2.73 9.26
C PRO A 22 14.69 -1.35 8.74
N LEU A 23 15.84 -0.86 9.15
CA LEU A 23 16.48 0.32 8.59
C LEU A 23 16.67 0.08 7.09
N VAL A 24 16.04 0.92 6.29
CA VAL A 24 16.30 0.96 4.85
C VAL A 24 17.61 1.71 4.70
N ASP A 25 18.67 1.01 4.33
CA ASP A 25 19.95 1.63 4.00
C ASP A 25 19.70 2.72 2.94
N SER A 26 19.92 3.97 3.35
CA SER A 26 19.83 5.13 2.50
C SER A 26 21.03 5.14 1.53
N VAL A 27 20.87 4.52 0.38
CA VAL A 27 21.75 4.81 -0.76
C VAL A 27 21.21 6.10 -1.38
N SER A 28 21.80 7.22 -0.99
CA SER A 28 21.65 8.51 -1.64
C SER A 28 22.24 8.40 -3.05
N CYS A 29 21.40 8.17 -4.05
CA CYS A 29 21.77 8.38 -5.44
C CYS A 29 21.50 9.83 -5.81
N TYR A 30 22.50 10.69 -5.69
CA TYR A 30 22.57 11.94 -6.45
C TYR A 30 22.75 11.59 -7.92
N CYS A 31 21.67 11.60 -8.70
CA CYS A 31 21.76 11.67 -10.14
C CYS A 31 21.89 13.16 -10.55
N ARG A 32 23.10 13.59 -10.87
CA ARG A 32 23.33 14.75 -11.74
C ARG A 32 22.72 14.45 -13.11
N VAL A 33 21.81 15.28 -13.54
CA VAL A 33 21.30 15.28 -14.91
C VAL A 33 22.31 16.03 -15.75
N ASP A 34 23.09 15.28 -16.56
CA ASP A 34 23.78 15.85 -17.71
C ASP A 34 23.01 15.49 -18.97
N ALA A 35 22.69 16.57 -19.69
CA ALA A 35 21.96 16.53 -20.94
C ALA A 35 22.79 15.90 -22.07
N GLY A 36 22.09 15.09 -22.87
CA GLY A 36 22.48 14.81 -24.26
C GLY A 36 23.12 13.47 -24.51
N LEU A 37 22.31 12.50 -24.95
CA LEU A 37 22.81 11.50 -25.91
C LEU A 37 21.67 10.95 -26.77
N LYS A 38 21.91 11.04 -28.05
CA LYS A 38 21.04 10.64 -29.17
C LYS A 38 20.86 9.12 -29.22
N THR A 39 19.67 8.69 -29.56
CA THR A 39 19.31 7.31 -29.93
C THR A 39 20.15 6.78 -31.07
N VAL A 40 20.76 5.62 -30.88
CA VAL A 40 21.23 4.75 -31.96
C VAL A 40 20.75 3.34 -31.67
N ALA A 41 19.92 2.82 -32.55
CA ALA A 41 19.56 1.41 -32.61
C ALA A 41 20.75 0.57 -33.03
N GLY A 42 21.02 -0.56 -32.36
CA GLY A 42 22.04 -1.49 -32.83
C GLY A 42 22.47 -2.53 -31.82
N ALA A 43 22.11 -3.77 -32.09
CA ALA A 43 22.78 -5.03 -31.75
C ALA A 43 23.49 -5.16 -30.38
N ARG A 44 22.93 -5.98 -29.53
CA ARG A 44 23.59 -6.48 -28.30
C ARG A 44 24.79 -7.34 -28.66
N LYS A 45 25.99 -6.79 -28.49
CA LYS A 45 27.23 -7.57 -28.38
C LYS A 45 27.44 -7.93 -26.93
N PHE A 46 27.50 -9.23 -26.65
CA PHE A 46 27.95 -9.78 -25.38
C PHE A 46 29.44 -9.43 -25.21
N VAL A 47 29.78 -8.71 -24.17
CA VAL A 47 31.18 -8.49 -23.76
C VAL A 47 31.51 -9.46 -22.62
N PRO A 48 32.39 -10.48 -22.84
CA PRO A 48 32.84 -11.34 -21.75
C PRO A 48 33.91 -10.58 -20.96
N GLY A 49 33.69 -10.38 -19.67
CA GLY A 49 34.77 -9.91 -18.78
C GLY A 49 34.49 -8.82 -17.78
N ALA A 50 33.25 -8.37 -17.60
CA ALA A 50 32.92 -7.48 -16.49
C ALA A 50 32.83 -8.28 -15.18
N LYS A 51 33.90 -8.31 -14.39
CA LYS A 51 33.85 -8.76 -12.99
C LYS A 51 32.92 -7.85 -12.21
N LEU A 52 31.72 -8.31 -11.89
CA LEU A 52 30.87 -7.70 -10.88
C LEU A 52 31.56 -7.92 -9.52
N CYS A 53 32.33 -6.92 -9.07
CA CYS A 53 32.93 -6.90 -7.75
C CYS A 53 31.79 -6.63 -6.73
N LEU A 54 31.17 -7.67 -6.21
CA LEU A 54 30.21 -7.63 -5.11
C LEU A 54 30.94 -7.94 -3.81
N GLN A 55 31.80 -7.05 -3.34
CA GLN A 55 32.29 -7.06 -1.97
C GLN A 55 31.48 -6.08 -1.13
N PRO A 56 30.93 -6.48 0.03
CA PRO A 56 30.39 -5.53 0.99
C PRO A 56 31.56 -4.77 1.62
N GLU A 57 31.52 -3.44 1.58
CA GLU A 57 32.49 -2.59 2.29
C GLU A 57 32.39 -2.85 3.80
N ILE A 58 33.51 -3.38 4.35
CA ILE A 58 33.72 -3.51 5.79
C ILE A 58 34.47 -2.25 6.22
N VAL A 59 33.82 -1.43 7.06
CA VAL A 59 34.44 -0.27 7.72
C VAL A 59 35.51 -0.77 8.69
N PRO A 60 36.77 -0.32 8.61
CA PRO A 60 37.81 -0.78 9.51
C PRO A 60 37.76 -0.09 10.86
N HIS A 61 37.43 -0.83 11.92
CA HIS A 61 37.75 -0.43 13.30
C HIS A 61 39.20 -0.78 13.61
N GLY A 62 39.94 0.18 14.16
CA GLY A 62 41.34 0.13 14.48
C GLY A 62 41.80 -1.02 15.39
N PRO A 63 43.12 -1.20 15.57
CA PRO A 63 43.71 -2.48 15.93
C PRO A 63 43.61 -2.81 17.42
N ARG A 64 42.93 -3.91 17.73
CA ARG A 64 43.16 -4.66 18.99
C ARG A 64 43.96 -5.91 18.69
N ILE A 65 45.22 -5.90 19.08
CA ILE A 65 46.09 -7.06 19.09
C ILE A 65 45.50 -8.13 20.00
N ARG A 66 45.10 -9.26 19.41
CA ARG A 66 44.85 -10.49 20.16
C ARG A 66 45.19 -11.71 19.31
N ASN A 67 46.19 -12.41 19.78
CA ASN A 67 46.63 -13.79 19.56
C ASN A 67 46.00 -14.61 18.43
N SER A 68 46.89 -15.02 17.52
CA SER A 68 46.70 -15.96 16.44
C SER A 68 46.11 -17.29 16.90
N ARG A 69 44.79 -17.41 16.83
CA ARG A 69 44.15 -18.71 16.61
C ARG A 69 43.86 -18.80 15.11
N ARG A 70 44.43 -19.83 14.44
CA ARG A 70 44.18 -20.19 13.05
C ARG A 70 42.71 -20.00 12.71
N GLU A 71 42.33 -18.91 12.07
CA GLU A 71 41.07 -18.78 11.37
C GLU A 71 41.07 -19.82 10.24
N ARG A 72 40.47 -20.98 10.52
CA ARG A 72 39.98 -21.84 9.45
C ARG A 72 38.96 -20.98 8.71
N SER A 73 39.32 -20.44 7.55
CA SER A 73 38.39 -19.93 6.56
C SER A 73 37.31 -20.99 6.37
N ARG A 74 36.17 -20.83 7.01
CA ARG A 74 34.98 -21.63 6.73
C ARG A 74 34.54 -21.21 5.34
N THR A 75 35.05 -21.88 4.32
CA THR A 75 34.53 -21.79 2.96
C THR A 75 33.02 -22.08 3.07
N GLN A 76 32.24 -21.05 2.92
CA GLN A 76 30.80 -21.16 2.99
C GLN A 76 30.34 -22.02 1.81
N ALA A 77 29.61 -23.10 2.06
CA ALA A 77 29.09 -23.97 1.00
C ALA A 77 28.38 -23.15 -0.07
N PRO A 78 28.52 -23.44 -1.38
CA PRO A 78 27.91 -22.67 -2.46
C PRO A 78 26.39 -22.63 -2.32
N LEU A 79 25.74 -21.59 -2.84
CA LEU A 79 24.27 -21.48 -2.82
C LEU A 79 23.60 -22.59 -3.62
N LEU A 80 24.21 -22.95 -4.76
CA LEU A 80 23.84 -24.12 -5.57
C LEU A 80 25.12 -24.92 -5.81
N PRO A 81 25.09 -26.25 -5.60
CA PRO A 81 26.25 -27.11 -5.89
C PRO A 81 26.71 -26.96 -7.34
N GLY A 82 28.02 -26.77 -7.54
CA GLY A 82 28.61 -26.65 -8.85
C GLY A 82 28.47 -25.28 -9.53
N LEU A 83 27.80 -24.29 -8.89
CA LEU A 83 27.65 -22.95 -9.43
C LEU A 83 28.31 -21.90 -8.54
N PRO A 84 29.02 -20.89 -9.10
CA PRO A 84 29.39 -19.68 -8.40
C PRO A 84 28.14 -18.98 -7.83
N ASP A 85 28.30 -18.29 -6.68
CA ASP A 85 27.16 -17.68 -5.99
C ASP A 85 26.45 -16.58 -6.79
N ASP A 86 27.15 -15.83 -7.61
CA ASP A 86 26.58 -14.82 -8.50
C ASP A 86 25.64 -15.44 -9.55
N LEU A 87 26.03 -16.55 -10.15
CA LEU A 87 25.19 -17.30 -11.08
C LEU A 87 24.02 -17.97 -10.37
N ALA A 88 24.25 -18.51 -9.17
CA ALA A 88 23.21 -19.07 -8.34
C ALA A 88 22.15 -18.00 -7.96
N ILE A 89 22.58 -16.80 -7.58
CA ILE A 89 21.68 -15.66 -7.32
C ILE A 89 20.94 -15.27 -8.61
N ALA A 90 21.63 -15.21 -9.76
CA ALA A 90 21.02 -14.90 -11.04
C ALA A 90 19.92 -15.92 -11.44
N CYS A 91 20.06 -17.19 -11.06
CA CYS A 91 19.00 -18.18 -11.22
C CYS A 91 17.84 -17.92 -10.22
N LEU A 92 18.15 -17.73 -8.94
CA LEU A 92 17.16 -17.61 -7.89
C LEU A 92 16.27 -16.36 -8.08
N ILE A 93 16.79 -15.24 -8.54
CA ILE A 93 15.99 -14.01 -8.77
C ILE A 93 14.95 -14.16 -9.87
N ARG A 94 15.10 -15.16 -10.77
CA ARG A 94 14.14 -15.45 -11.83
C ARG A 94 13.00 -16.35 -11.39
N VAL A 95 13.11 -16.94 -10.20
CA VAL A 95 12.05 -17.80 -9.67
C VAL A 95 10.82 -16.95 -9.32
N PRO A 96 9.61 -17.36 -9.72
CA PRO A 96 8.38 -16.66 -9.41
C PRO A 96 8.20 -16.45 -7.89
N ARG A 97 7.60 -15.34 -7.53
CA ARG A 97 7.38 -14.97 -6.11
C ARG A 97 6.63 -16.03 -5.32
N VAL A 98 5.72 -16.75 -5.95
CA VAL A 98 4.93 -17.81 -5.32
C VAL A 98 5.81 -18.88 -4.68
N GLU A 99 6.98 -19.17 -5.27
CA GLU A 99 7.90 -20.18 -4.78
C GLU A 99 8.85 -19.69 -3.68
N HIS A 100 8.90 -18.38 -3.40
CA HIS A 100 9.87 -17.85 -2.43
C HIS A 100 9.68 -18.40 -1.02
N LEU A 101 8.46 -18.76 -0.62
CA LEU A 101 8.20 -19.39 0.67
C LEU A 101 8.85 -20.77 0.75
N ASN A 102 8.69 -21.57 -0.31
CA ASN A 102 9.27 -22.92 -0.42
C ASN A 102 10.80 -22.86 -0.46
N LEU A 103 11.34 -21.93 -1.27
CA LEU A 103 12.79 -21.74 -1.38
C LEU A 103 13.46 -21.37 -0.04
N ARG A 104 12.78 -20.63 0.84
CA ARG A 104 13.30 -20.29 2.17
C ARG A 104 13.43 -21.50 3.08
N LEU A 105 12.69 -22.58 2.81
CA LEU A 105 12.73 -23.80 3.60
C LEU A 105 13.91 -24.71 3.22
N VAL A 106 14.54 -24.49 2.06
CA VAL A 106 15.63 -25.33 1.56
C VAL A 106 16.83 -25.33 2.51
N CYS A 107 17.34 -24.14 2.88
CA CYS A 107 18.42 -24.04 3.87
C CYS A 107 18.50 -22.65 4.50
N LYS A 108 19.24 -22.52 5.61
CA LYS A 108 19.44 -21.24 6.32
C LYS A 108 20.08 -20.15 5.42
N ARG A 109 20.90 -20.52 4.45
CA ARG A 109 21.55 -19.58 3.54
C ARG A 109 20.55 -19.00 2.54
N TRP A 110 19.71 -19.84 1.95
CA TRP A 110 18.62 -19.41 1.07
C TRP A 110 17.59 -18.56 1.83
N ASN A 111 17.22 -18.99 3.04
CA ASN A 111 16.31 -18.18 3.86
C ASN A 111 16.85 -16.78 4.13
N ARG A 112 18.15 -16.64 4.45
CA ARG A 112 18.80 -15.35 4.68
C ARG A 112 18.81 -14.51 3.40
N LEU A 113 19.16 -15.09 2.25
CA LEU A 113 19.16 -14.40 0.96
C LEU A 113 17.76 -13.92 0.58
N LEU A 114 16.78 -14.83 0.54
CA LEU A 114 15.41 -14.57 0.11
C LEU A 114 14.56 -13.78 1.12
N SER A 115 15.08 -13.51 2.31
CA SER A 115 14.45 -12.61 3.29
C SER A 115 15.12 -11.23 3.32
N GLY A 116 16.28 -11.08 2.69
CA GLY A 116 17.09 -9.86 2.72
C GLY A 116 16.67 -8.82 1.68
N ASN A 117 16.93 -7.54 1.99
CA ASN A 117 16.65 -6.43 1.09
C ASN A 117 17.42 -6.52 -0.23
N TYR A 118 18.66 -7.02 -0.21
CA TYR A 118 19.50 -7.18 -1.38
C TYR A 118 18.83 -7.97 -2.51
N TYR A 119 18.26 -9.13 -2.18
CA TYR A 119 17.57 -9.99 -3.15
C TYR A 119 16.43 -9.27 -3.88
N TYR A 120 15.57 -8.59 -3.13
CA TYR A 120 14.44 -7.87 -3.71
C TYR A 120 14.83 -6.58 -4.43
N SER A 121 15.88 -5.90 -3.97
CA SER A 121 16.45 -4.75 -4.69
C SER A 121 17.00 -5.17 -6.04
N LEU A 122 17.65 -6.33 -6.11
CA LEU A 122 18.17 -6.87 -7.36
C LEU A 122 17.02 -7.29 -8.29
N ARG A 123 15.99 -7.98 -7.78
CA ARG A 123 14.78 -8.29 -8.57
C ARG A 123 14.15 -7.04 -9.15
N LYS A 124 14.01 -5.98 -8.34
CA LYS A 124 13.45 -4.70 -8.79
C LYS A 124 14.30 -4.05 -9.88
N LYS A 125 15.63 -3.98 -9.71
CA LYS A 125 16.56 -3.43 -10.71
C LYS A 125 16.51 -4.16 -12.05
N LEU A 126 16.24 -5.45 -12.02
CA LEU A 126 16.19 -6.31 -13.22
C LEU A 126 14.77 -6.47 -13.78
N GLY A 127 13.78 -5.73 -13.25
CA GLY A 127 12.39 -5.84 -13.71
C GLY A 127 11.71 -7.17 -13.38
N MET A 128 12.24 -7.93 -12.41
CA MET A 128 11.73 -9.24 -11.99
C MET A 128 10.79 -9.15 -10.78
N ALA A 129 10.61 -7.97 -10.22
CA ALA A 129 9.70 -7.78 -9.10
C ALA A 129 8.24 -7.91 -9.57
N GLU A 130 7.45 -8.67 -8.84
CA GLU A 130 6.05 -8.94 -9.18
C GLU A 130 5.12 -8.09 -8.31
N GLU A 131 4.15 -7.48 -8.96
CA GLU A 131 3.09 -6.71 -8.30
C GLU A 131 1.86 -7.58 -8.10
N TRP A 132 1.40 -7.71 -6.86
CA TRP A 132 0.18 -8.42 -6.49
C TRP A 132 -0.82 -7.47 -5.87
N VAL A 133 -2.12 -7.70 -6.15
CA VAL A 133 -3.22 -6.90 -5.59
C VAL A 133 -3.69 -7.50 -4.28
N TYR A 134 -3.63 -6.72 -3.21
CA TYR A 134 -4.10 -7.12 -1.87
C TYR A 134 -5.44 -6.48 -1.60
N VAL A 135 -6.44 -7.30 -1.30
CA VAL A 135 -7.82 -6.87 -1.05
C VAL A 135 -8.22 -7.23 0.37
N ILE A 136 -8.60 -6.22 1.13
CA ILE A 136 -9.14 -6.35 2.49
C ILE A 136 -10.65 -6.20 2.42
N LYS A 137 -11.38 -7.18 2.93
CA LYS A 137 -12.84 -7.24 2.93
C LYS A 137 -13.38 -7.30 4.35
N ARG A 138 -14.55 -6.73 4.53
CA ARG A 138 -15.39 -6.95 5.71
C ARG A 138 -16.48 -7.94 5.34
N ALA A 139 -16.57 -9.04 6.07
CA ALA A 139 -17.63 -10.04 5.93
C ALA A 139 -18.92 -9.56 6.62
N ARG A 140 -20.02 -10.27 6.39
CA ARG A 140 -21.35 -9.98 6.98
C ARG A 140 -21.36 -10.01 8.51
N ASP A 141 -20.51 -10.85 9.10
CA ASP A 141 -20.33 -10.98 10.55
C ASP A 141 -19.46 -9.87 11.16
N GLY A 142 -19.05 -8.88 10.35
CA GLY A 142 -18.19 -7.77 10.75
C GLY A 142 -16.68 -8.09 10.72
N LYS A 143 -16.30 -9.34 10.50
CA LYS A 143 -14.90 -9.75 10.50
C LYS A 143 -14.16 -9.32 9.24
N ILE A 144 -12.90 -8.99 9.44
CA ILE A 144 -11.98 -8.61 8.36
C ILE A 144 -11.28 -9.88 7.85
N SER A 145 -11.34 -10.05 6.53
CA SER A 145 -10.57 -11.06 5.81
C SER A 145 -9.81 -10.40 4.67
N TRP A 146 -8.74 -11.04 4.19
CA TRP A 146 -7.96 -10.50 3.09
C TRP A 146 -7.29 -11.59 2.25
N ASN A 147 -7.05 -11.26 0.99
CA ASN A 147 -6.45 -12.15 0.01
C ASN A 147 -5.52 -11.34 -0.90
N ALA A 148 -4.54 -12.02 -1.49
CA ALA A 148 -3.73 -11.45 -2.56
C ALA A 148 -4.12 -12.06 -3.91
N PHE A 149 -4.24 -11.25 -4.92
CA PHE A 149 -4.39 -11.68 -6.31
C PHE A 149 -3.02 -11.71 -6.99
N ASP A 150 -2.67 -12.85 -7.53
CA ASP A 150 -1.48 -13.11 -8.32
C ASP A 150 -1.83 -12.93 -9.82
N PRO A 151 -1.42 -11.84 -10.47
CA PRO A 151 -1.82 -11.58 -11.86
C PRO A 151 -1.21 -12.56 -12.86
N ASN A 152 -0.01 -13.10 -12.56
CA ASN A 152 0.70 -14.00 -13.45
C ASN A 152 -0.02 -15.35 -13.60
N HIS A 153 -0.58 -15.84 -12.49
CA HIS A 153 -1.32 -17.10 -12.46
C HIS A 153 -2.84 -16.90 -12.47
N GLN A 154 -3.31 -15.65 -12.41
CA GLN A 154 -4.73 -15.27 -12.29
C GLN A 154 -5.46 -15.98 -11.12
N LEU A 155 -4.78 -16.09 -9.98
CA LEU A 155 -5.28 -16.82 -8.81
C LEU A 155 -5.30 -15.93 -7.56
N TRP A 156 -6.37 -16.11 -6.77
CA TRP A 156 -6.45 -15.57 -5.41
C TRP A 156 -5.71 -16.47 -4.44
N ARG A 157 -4.83 -15.88 -3.66
CA ARG A 157 -4.02 -16.59 -2.69
C ARG A 157 -4.41 -16.22 -1.27
N PRO A 158 -4.56 -17.20 -0.36
CA PRO A 158 -4.80 -16.93 1.04
C PRO A 158 -3.56 -16.29 1.68
N LEU A 159 -3.80 -15.44 2.67
CA LEU A 159 -2.78 -14.75 3.44
C LEU A 159 -2.91 -15.10 4.93
N PRO A 160 -1.87 -14.90 5.75
CA PRO A 160 -1.98 -15.02 7.19
C PRO A 160 -3.11 -14.13 7.73
N PRO A 161 -3.85 -14.56 8.75
CA PRO A 161 -4.95 -13.75 9.29
C PRO A 161 -4.45 -12.37 9.71
N VAL A 162 -5.33 -11.37 9.62
CA VAL A 162 -5.04 -10.03 10.15
C VAL A 162 -4.83 -10.12 11.66
N PRO A 163 -3.97 -9.27 12.26
CA PRO A 163 -3.80 -9.22 13.70
C PRO A 163 -5.14 -9.00 14.44
N ALA A 164 -5.29 -9.58 15.63
CA ALA A 164 -6.54 -9.57 16.38
C ALA A 164 -7.09 -8.15 16.61
N ASP A 165 -6.22 -7.15 16.80
CA ASP A 165 -6.63 -5.74 16.94
C ASP A 165 -7.43 -5.21 15.73
N TYR A 166 -7.29 -5.85 14.56
CA TYR A 166 -7.94 -5.44 13.31
C TYR A 166 -9.00 -6.42 12.81
N SER A 167 -9.25 -7.51 13.53
CA SER A 167 -10.19 -8.56 13.09
C SER A 167 -11.63 -8.05 12.86
N GLU A 168 -12.03 -7.02 13.63
CA GLU A 168 -13.37 -6.40 13.56
C GLU A 168 -13.30 -4.86 13.53
N ALA A 169 -12.09 -4.28 13.42
CA ALA A 169 -11.89 -2.84 13.50
C ALA A 169 -12.62 -2.08 12.39
N LEU A 170 -13.13 -0.89 12.73
CA LEU A 170 -13.85 0.03 11.84
C LEU A 170 -13.00 1.27 11.56
N GLY A 171 -13.11 1.84 10.35
CA GLY A 171 -12.51 3.14 10.02
C GLY A 171 -11.00 3.22 10.23
N PHE A 172 -10.28 2.10 10.09
CA PHE A 172 -8.82 2.07 10.09
C PHE A 172 -8.25 2.48 8.74
N GLY A 173 -7.02 2.98 8.73
CA GLY A 173 -6.30 3.31 7.52
C GLY A 173 -5.47 2.13 7.00
N CYS A 174 -5.23 2.13 5.68
CA CYS A 174 -4.38 1.15 5.00
C CYS A 174 -3.52 1.85 3.95
N ALA A 175 -2.21 1.63 4.01
CA ALA A 175 -1.27 2.23 3.06
C ALA A 175 -0.07 1.32 2.81
N VAL A 176 0.60 1.51 1.67
CA VAL A 176 1.83 0.79 1.32
C VAL A 176 3.03 1.73 1.38
N LEU A 177 4.06 1.33 2.11
CA LEU A 177 5.34 2.02 2.12
C LEU A 177 6.43 1.12 1.53
N SER A 178 7.42 1.73 0.89
CA SER A 178 8.55 1.04 0.24
C SER A 178 8.11 -0.07 -0.74
N GLY A 179 6.89 0.01 -1.25
CA GLY A 179 6.30 -0.92 -2.20
C GLY A 179 6.02 -2.33 -1.69
N CYS A 180 6.53 -2.74 -0.52
CA CYS A 180 6.41 -4.11 -0.02
C CYS A 180 5.87 -4.23 1.41
N TYR A 181 5.62 -3.13 2.10
CA TYR A 181 5.09 -3.10 3.46
C TYR A 181 3.67 -2.51 3.45
N LEU A 182 2.68 -3.32 3.78
CA LEU A 182 1.30 -2.88 3.93
C LEU A 182 1.04 -2.56 5.40
N TYR A 183 0.73 -1.31 5.69
CA TYR A 183 0.44 -0.82 7.03
C TYR A 183 -1.06 -0.77 7.28
N LEU A 184 -1.50 -1.22 8.46
CA LEU A 184 -2.81 -0.94 9.04
C LEU A 184 -2.60 -0.06 10.27
N PHE A 185 -3.37 1.01 10.38
CA PHE A 185 -3.17 2.01 11.42
C PHE A 185 -4.49 2.64 11.88
N GLY A 186 -4.59 2.96 13.17
CA GLY A 186 -5.77 3.53 13.79
C GLY A 186 -7.00 2.64 13.69
N GLY A 187 -8.16 3.25 13.61
CA GLY A 187 -9.45 2.57 13.59
C GLY A 187 -10.11 2.50 14.95
N LYS A 188 -11.29 1.90 15.00
CA LYS A 188 -12.09 1.68 16.21
C LYS A 188 -12.30 0.19 16.44
N ASP A 189 -11.79 -0.31 17.55
CA ASP A 189 -12.13 -1.63 18.06
C ASP A 189 -13.52 -1.57 18.68
N PRO A 190 -14.46 -2.50 18.38
CA PRO A 190 -15.80 -2.48 18.93
C PRO A 190 -15.86 -2.47 20.47
N SER A 191 -14.88 -3.10 21.14
CA SER A 191 -14.85 -3.24 22.59
C SER A 191 -13.98 -2.20 23.31
N LYS A 192 -12.90 -1.73 22.64
CA LYS A 192 -11.85 -0.87 23.25
C LYS A 192 -11.90 0.57 22.75
N GLY A 193 -12.74 0.85 21.76
CA GLY A 193 -12.86 2.18 21.17
C GLY A 193 -11.74 2.55 20.19
N SER A 194 -11.52 3.86 20.03
CA SER A 194 -10.54 4.38 19.05
C SER A 194 -9.11 3.93 19.38
N MET A 195 -8.38 3.55 18.35
CA MET A 195 -7.02 3.02 18.45
C MET A 195 -5.99 3.98 17.87
N ARG A 196 -4.76 3.85 18.36
CA ARG A 196 -3.54 4.43 17.74
C ARG A 196 -2.59 3.35 17.24
N ARG A 197 -3.02 2.09 17.32
CA ARG A 197 -2.23 0.91 16.95
C ARG A 197 -1.79 0.98 15.50
N VAL A 198 -0.53 0.56 15.24
CA VAL A 198 0.02 0.41 13.90
C VAL A 198 0.68 -0.96 13.77
N VAL A 199 0.31 -1.68 12.74
CA VAL A 199 0.95 -2.95 12.36
C VAL A 199 1.30 -2.89 10.88
N PHE A 200 2.29 -3.67 10.46
CA PHE A 200 2.58 -3.81 9.04
C PHE A 200 2.81 -5.26 8.64
N TYR A 201 2.37 -5.58 7.46
CA TYR A 201 2.64 -6.83 6.80
C TYR A 201 3.82 -6.69 5.84
N ASN A 202 4.77 -7.61 5.92
CA ASN A 202 5.89 -7.67 5.02
C ASN A 202 5.61 -8.72 3.93
N ALA A 203 5.38 -8.26 2.70
CA ALA A 203 5.06 -9.11 1.56
C ALA A 203 6.19 -10.08 1.17
N ARG A 204 7.43 -9.75 1.53
CA ARG A 204 8.60 -10.58 1.27
C ARG A 204 8.71 -11.77 2.20
N THR A 205 8.34 -11.59 3.48
CA THR A 205 8.44 -12.62 4.52
C THR A 205 7.11 -13.29 4.84
N ASN A 206 6.00 -12.75 4.33
CA ASN A 206 4.64 -13.21 4.62
C ASN A 206 4.31 -13.16 6.12
N LYS A 207 4.72 -12.09 6.81
CA LYS A 207 4.56 -11.95 8.26
C LYS A 207 4.08 -10.56 8.65
N TRP A 208 3.27 -10.51 9.73
CA TRP A 208 2.89 -9.28 10.38
C TRP A 208 3.92 -8.87 11.43
N HIS A 209 4.11 -7.56 11.57
CA HIS A 209 4.99 -6.93 12.53
C HIS A 209 4.29 -5.72 13.15
N ARG A 210 4.76 -5.30 14.32
CA ARG A 210 4.31 -4.08 14.96
C ARG A 210 5.21 -2.91 14.57
N ALA A 211 4.60 -1.74 14.31
CA ALA A 211 5.28 -0.46 14.13
C ALA A 211 4.99 0.47 15.32
N PRO A 212 5.69 1.60 15.45
CA PRO A 212 5.34 2.63 16.43
C PRO A 212 3.89 3.07 16.27
N ASP A 213 3.17 3.18 17.39
CA ASP A 213 1.79 3.64 17.40
C ASP A 213 1.72 5.14 17.04
N MET A 214 0.60 5.57 16.42
CA MET A 214 0.31 6.99 16.17
C MET A 214 0.34 7.80 17.47
N LEU A 215 0.51 9.11 17.36
CA LEU A 215 0.49 10.02 18.50
C LEU A 215 -0.92 10.12 19.10
N ARG A 216 -1.95 10.14 18.22
CA ARG A 216 -3.35 10.26 18.61
C ARG A 216 -4.18 9.05 18.19
N LYS A 217 -5.14 8.66 19.03
CA LYS A 217 -6.18 7.70 18.66
C LYS A 217 -7.12 8.34 17.64
N ARG A 218 -7.45 7.62 16.57
CA ARG A 218 -8.39 8.10 15.55
C ARG A 218 -9.01 6.97 14.73
N HIS A 219 -10.21 7.22 14.23
CA HIS A 219 -10.91 6.38 13.26
C HIS A 219 -11.63 7.27 12.23
N PHE A 220 -11.99 6.73 11.07
CA PHE A 220 -12.58 7.47 9.95
C PHE A 220 -11.81 8.73 9.56
N PHE A 221 -10.52 8.63 9.44
CA PHE A 221 -9.59 9.73 9.15
C PHE A 221 -9.07 9.64 7.72
N GLY A 222 -8.54 10.73 7.20
CA GLY A 222 -7.84 10.77 5.92
C GLY A 222 -6.41 10.27 6.06
N SER A 223 -5.93 9.60 5.01
CA SER A 223 -4.52 9.20 4.92
C SER A 223 -4.02 9.23 3.48
N CYS A 224 -2.75 9.55 3.30
CA CYS A 224 -2.07 9.47 2.03
C CYS A 224 -0.59 9.12 2.21
N VAL A 225 0.04 8.75 1.09
CA VAL A 225 1.49 8.54 1.05
C VAL A 225 2.09 9.54 0.07
N VAL A 226 3.02 10.35 0.57
CA VAL A 226 3.80 11.30 -0.24
C VAL A 226 5.27 11.06 0.10
N ASN A 227 6.11 10.89 -0.91
CA ASN A 227 7.55 10.65 -0.76
C ASN A 227 7.89 9.53 0.24
N ASN A 228 7.14 8.41 0.16
CA ASN A 228 7.26 7.26 1.05
C ASN A 228 7.03 7.57 2.54
N CYS A 229 6.46 8.71 2.89
CA CYS A 229 5.97 9.06 4.23
C CYS A 229 4.46 8.92 4.29
N LEU A 230 3.93 8.38 5.40
CA LEU A 230 2.51 8.19 5.62
C LEU A 230 1.95 9.36 6.42
N TYR A 231 1.04 10.11 5.82
CA TYR A 231 0.33 11.22 6.43
C TYR A 231 -1.05 10.78 6.88
N VAL A 232 -1.50 11.29 8.03
CA VAL A 232 -2.86 11.07 8.55
C VAL A 232 -3.41 12.38 9.11
N ALA A 233 -4.68 12.68 8.85
CA ALA A 233 -5.33 13.91 9.32
C ALA A 233 -6.82 13.72 9.59
N GLY A 234 -7.34 14.49 10.52
CA GLY A 234 -8.76 14.48 10.86
C GLY A 234 -9.23 13.18 11.48
N GLY A 235 -10.50 12.86 11.23
CA GLY A 235 -11.20 11.71 11.78
C GLY A 235 -11.83 11.98 13.11
N GLU A 236 -12.33 10.91 13.73
CA GLU A 236 -12.99 10.94 15.02
C GLU A 236 -12.13 10.31 16.11
N CYS A 237 -12.34 10.80 17.35
CA CYS A 237 -11.82 10.20 18.57
C CYS A 237 -12.93 10.20 19.61
N GLU A 238 -12.87 9.32 20.58
CA GLU A 238 -13.79 9.33 21.74
C GLU A 238 -13.43 10.47 22.68
N GLY A 239 -14.43 11.14 23.22
CA GLY A 239 -14.30 12.29 24.12
C GLY A 239 -15.12 13.51 23.67
N ASN A 240 -14.82 14.70 24.22
CA ASN A 240 -15.57 15.93 24.00
C ASN A 240 -15.42 16.53 22.60
N GLN A 241 -14.35 16.20 21.87
CA GLN A 241 -14.16 16.61 20.49
C GLN A 241 -14.45 15.44 19.56
N ARG A 242 -15.60 15.48 18.87
CA ARG A 242 -15.99 14.44 17.91
C ARG A 242 -15.06 14.38 16.70
N THR A 243 -14.68 15.54 16.14
CA THR A 243 -13.81 15.64 14.95
C THR A 243 -12.44 16.22 15.31
N LEU A 244 -11.38 15.67 14.71
CA LEU A 244 -10.02 16.07 14.98
C LEU A 244 -9.53 17.08 13.92
N ARG A 245 -8.76 18.10 14.36
CA ARG A 245 -7.96 18.99 13.51
C ARG A 245 -6.52 18.50 13.36
N LEU A 246 -6.11 17.59 14.24
CA LEU A 246 -4.73 17.13 14.37
C LEU A 246 -4.31 16.30 13.16
N ALA A 247 -3.09 16.56 12.68
CA ALA A 247 -2.44 15.80 11.64
C ALA A 247 -1.05 15.34 12.08
N GLU A 248 -0.61 14.20 11.56
CA GLU A 248 0.68 13.60 11.90
C GLU A 248 1.25 12.84 10.70
N VAL A 249 2.58 12.69 10.67
CA VAL A 249 3.31 11.97 9.63
C VAL A 249 4.19 10.89 10.22
N TYR A 250 4.21 9.72 9.61
CA TYR A 250 5.13 8.63 9.88
C TYR A 250 6.25 8.61 8.84
N ASP A 251 7.49 8.72 9.31
CA ASP A 251 8.68 8.55 8.49
C ASP A 251 9.24 7.14 8.73
N PRO A 252 9.16 6.21 7.75
CA PRO A 252 9.65 4.85 7.91
C PRO A 252 11.17 4.77 8.11
N ASN A 253 11.95 5.75 7.60
CA ASN A 253 13.40 5.78 7.78
C ASN A 253 13.77 6.11 9.23
N LYS A 254 13.02 7.00 9.87
CA LYS A 254 13.19 7.36 11.29
C LYS A 254 12.39 6.44 12.22
N ASN A 255 11.50 5.62 11.66
CA ASN A 255 10.60 4.73 12.38
C ASN A 255 9.82 5.44 13.49
N ARG A 256 9.28 6.63 13.20
CA ARG A 256 8.56 7.45 14.18
C ARG A 256 7.48 8.32 13.56
N TRP A 257 6.47 8.63 14.37
CA TRP A 257 5.45 9.63 14.10
C TRP A 257 5.86 11.00 14.61
N THR A 258 5.50 12.05 13.87
CA THR A 258 5.66 13.44 14.28
C THR A 258 4.39 14.23 13.93
N SER A 259 4.02 15.19 14.79
CA SER A 259 2.93 16.11 14.46
C SER A 259 3.35 17.04 13.33
N ILE A 260 2.41 17.39 12.47
CA ILE A 260 2.52 18.41 11.44
C ILE A 260 1.51 19.50 11.73
N ALA A 261 1.45 20.55 10.91
CA ALA A 261 0.48 21.63 11.06
C ALA A 261 -0.95 21.07 11.21
N GLU A 262 -1.73 21.73 12.07
CA GLU A 262 -3.14 21.36 12.28
C GLU A 262 -4.00 21.92 11.14
N MET A 263 -5.06 21.23 10.83
CA MET A 263 -6.10 21.68 9.92
C MET A 263 -6.83 22.91 10.49
N SER A 264 -7.35 23.76 9.63
CA SER A 264 -8.15 24.91 10.05
C SER A 264 -9.45 24.46 10.70
N THR A 265 -10.07 23.38 10.16
CA THR A 265 -11.32 22.84 10.64
C THR A 265 -11.17 21.34 10.92
N GLY A 266 -11.70 20.88 12.07
CA GLY A 266 -11.81 19.44 12.34
C GLY A 266 -12.80 18.80 11.39
N MET A 267 -12.44 17.69 10.73
CA MET A 267 -13.33 17.00 9.80
C MET A 267 -13.20 15.49 9.87
N VAL A 268 -14.25 14.80 9.45
CA VAL A 268 -14.26 13.40 9.05
C VAL A 268 -14.07 13.34 7.53
N PRO A 269 -12.89 13.00 7.02
CA PRO A 269 -12.64 12.98 5.59
C PRO A 269 -13.43 11.89 4.89
N LEU A 270 -14.11 12.26 3.81
CA LEU A 270 -14.83 11.35 2.91
C LEU A 270 -14.03 11.06 1.64
N ILE A 271 -13.22 12.02 1.21
CA ILE A 271 -12.39 11.95 0.01
C ILE A 271 -11.00 12.49 0.36
N GLY A 272 -9.96 11.79 -0.08
CA GLY A 272 -8.58 12.23 0.02
C GLY A 272 -7.81 11.86 -1.23
N VAL A 273 -7.19 12.84 -1.92
CA VAL A 273 -6.41 12.62 -3.13
C VAL A 273 -5.09 13.37 -3.06
N VAL A 274 -4.06 12.79 -3.65
CA VAL A 274 -2.76 13.47 -3.85
C VAL A 274 -2.66 13.89 -5.30
N TYR A 275 -2.43 15.19 -5.52
CA TYR A 275 -2.21 15.74 -6.83
C TYR A 275 -1.08 16.78 -6.77
N GLU A 276 -0.12 16.68 -7.68
CA GLU A 276 1.09 17.53 -7.72
C GLU A 276 1.80 17.68 -6.37
N GLY A 277 1.90 16.57 -5.63
CA GLY A 277 2.58 16.52 -4.33
C GLY A 277 1.79 17.12 -3.17
N ASN A 278 0.63 17.72 -3.39
CA ASN A 278 -0.27 18.26 -2.38
C ASN A 278 -1.37 17.24 -2.05
N TRP A 279 -1.82 17.26 -0.81
CA TRP A 279 -2.87 16.38 -0.32
C TRP A 279 -4.18 17.12 -0.10
N PHE A 280 -5.16 16.84 -0.93
CA PHE A 280 -6.51 17.42 -0.88
C PHE A 280 -7.42 16.52 -0.06
N LEU A 281 -8.13 17.11 0.91
CA LEU A 281 -9.14 16.45 1.71
C LEU A 281 -10.49 17.16 1.56
N LYS A 282 -11.55 16.37 1.51
CA LYS A 282 -12.94 16.82 1.60
C LYS A 282 -13.69 15.94 2.58
N GLY A 283 -14.43 16.54 3.48
CA GLY A 283 -15.15 15.81 4.50
C GLY A 283 -16.30 16.62 5.11
N LEU A 284 -16.77 16.13 6.25
CA LEU A 284 -17.78 16.79 7.06
C LEU A 284 -17.16 17.27 8.37
N ASP A 285 -17.47 18.50 8.77
CA ASP A 285 -17.12 19.04 10.08
C ASP A 285 -18.06 18.51 11.19
N SER A 286 -17.92 19.06 12.40
CA SER A 286 -18.75 18.69 13.55
C SER A 286 -20.25 19.00 13.35
N ASP A 287 -20.56 19.98 12.51
CA ASP A 287 -21.92 20.44 12.22
C ASP A 287 -22.52 19.78 10.98
N GLY A 288 -21.76 18.82 10.38
CA GLY A 288 -22.16 18.11 9.17
C GLY A 288 -22.02 18.92 7.89
N GLN A 289 -21.30 20.06 7.92
CA GLN A 289 -21.06 20.89 6.76
C GLN A 289 -19.90 20.35 5.94
N ASN A 290 -20.01 20.49 4.61
CA ASN A 290 -18.91 20.12 3.72
C ASN A 290 -17.75 21.11 3.86
N VAL A 291 -16.60 20.59 4.22
CA VAL A 291 -15.34 21.36 4.31
C VAL A 291 -14.28 20.69 3.46
N SER A 292 -13.37 21.49 2.91
CA SER A 292 -12.26 21.00 2.08
C SER A 292 -11.01 21.80 2.35
N GLU A 293 -9.91 21.11 2.57
CA GLU A 293 -8.60 21.69 2.81
C GLU A 293 -7.53 20.97 1.99
N VAL A 294 -6.47 21.68 1.65
CA VAL A 294 -5.27 21.14 1.00
C VAL A 294 -4.06 21.31 1.91
N TYR A 295 -3.30 20.25 2.04
CA TYR A 295 -2.02 20.24 2.74
C TYR A 295 -0.87 20.28 1.75
N ALA A 296 0.04 21.24 1.96
CA ALA A 296 1.30 21.35 1.23
C ALA A 296 2.46 20.82 2.09
N PRO A 297 3.01 19.62 1.80
CA PRO A 297 4.09 19.04 2.61
C PRO A 297 5.37 19.88 2.61
N THR A 298 5.64 20.64 1.55
CA THR A 298 6.84 21.46 1.40
C THR A 298 6.88 22.62 2.37
N THR A 299 5.74 23.25 2.65
CA THR A 299 5.58 24.38 3.56
C THR A 299 5.02 23.98 4.91
N ASN A 300 4.55 22.73 5.06
CA ASN A 300 3.85 22.26 6.25
C ASN A 300 2.66 23.14 6.62
N THR A 301 1.79 23.44 5.65
CA THR A 301 0.63 24.33 5.85
C THR A 301 -0.64 23.72 5.29
N TRP A 302 -1.77 24.04 5.92
CA TRP A 302 -3.11 23.75 5.43
C TRP A 302 -3.75 25.04 4.92
N SER A 303 -4.54 24.94 3.87
CA SER A 303 -5.36 26.03 3.34
C SER A 303 -6.70 25.53 2.84
N ALA A 304 -7.76 26.33 2.97
CA ALA A 304 -9.07 26.03 2.45
C ALA A 304 -9.03 25.93 0.92
N VAL A 305 -9.79 25.01 0.35
CA VAL A 305 -9.88 24.81 -1.09
C VAL A 305 -11.33 24.58 -1.50
N SER A 306 -11.77 25.25 -2.60
CA SER A 306 -13.12 25.11 -3.16
C SER A 306 -13.13 24.73 -4.63
N GLY A 307 -11.97 24.45 -5.22
CA GLY A 307 -11.78 24.18 -6.64
C GLY A 307 -12.46 22.89 -7.13
N GLY A 308 -12.45 22.72 -8.45
CA GLY A 308 -13.02 21.58 -9.17
C GLY A 308 -12.44 20.25 -8.72
N ILE A 309 -11.15 20.24 -8.33
CA ILE A 309 -10.47 19.04 -7.83
C ILE A 309 -11.22 18.39 -6.67
N VAL A 310 -11.73 19.14 -5.69
CA VAL A 310 -12.48 18.59 -4.55
C VAL A 310 -13.98 18.50 -4.79
N THR A 311 -14.57 19.41 -5.59
CA THR A 311 -15.99 19.41 -5.85
C THR A 311 -16.43 18.29 -6.77
N GLY A 312 -15.62 18.00 -7.79
CA GLY A 312 -15.87 16.94 -8.78
C GLY A 312 -15.29 15.57 -8.44
N CYS A 313 -14.37 15.48 -7.48
CA CYS A 313 -13.76 14.21 -7.09
C CYS A 313 -14.78 13.25 -6.48
N ARG A 314 -14.63 11.97 -6.79
CA ARG A 314 -15.44 10.85 -6.28
C ARG A 314 -14.53 9.70 -5.89
N ASN A 315 -15.02 8.88 -4.99
CA ASN A 315 -14.40 7.61 -4.67
C ASN A 315 -14.95 6.47 -5.55
N PRO A 316 -14.09 5.54 -5.96
CA PRO A 316 -12.64 5.54 -5.80
C PRO A 316 -11.93 6.50 -6.77
N SER A 317 -10.78 7.01 -6.32
CA SER A 317 -9.91 7.86 -7.12
C SER A 317 -8.43 7.47 -6.93
N ILE A 318 -7.60 7.80 -7.92
CA ILE A 318 -6.16 7.51 -7.90
C ILE A 318 -5.38 8.52 -8.73
N SER A 319 -4.18 8.87 -8.27
CA SER A 319 -3.19 9.56 -9.09
C SER A 319 -2.28 8.54 -9.77
N LEU A 320 -2.21 8.58 -11.09
CA LEU A 320 -1.41 7.67 -11.91
C LEU A 320 -0.77 8.45 -13.07
N ASN A 321 0.54 8.32 -13.23
CA ASN A 321 1.32 9.01 -14.26
C ASN A 321 1.09 10.53 -14.29
N GLY A 322 0.99 11.16 -13.11
CA GLY A 322 0.75 12.61 -12.98
C GLY A 322 -0.68 13.07 -13.26
N ARG A 323 -1.60 12.15 -13.60
CA ARG A 323 -3.02 12.45 -13.83
C ARG A 323 -3.87 11.86 -12.70
N LEU A 324 -4.96 12.54 -12.35
CA LEU A 324 -5.90 12.09 -11.34
C LEU A 324 -7.14 11.51 -12.02
N TYR A 325 -7.46 10.27 -11.68
CA TYR A 325 -8.62 9.53 -12.19
C TYR A 325 -9.63 9.29 -11.08
N ALA A 326 -10.91 9.37 -11.40
CA ALA A 326 -12.01 9.06 -10.47
C ALA A 326 -13.14 8.35 -11.18
N SER A 327 -13.92 7.55 -10.43
CA SER A 327 -15.16 6.96 -10.93
C SER A 327 -16.34 7.92 -10.76
N ASP A 328 -17.26 7.91 -11.71
CA ASP A 328 -18.58 8.53 -11.58
C ASP A 328 -19.64 7.53 -12.03
N CYS A 329 -20.49 7.10 -11.10
CA CYS A 329 -21.50 6.07 -11.34
C CYS A 329 -22.94 6.63 -11.25
N ARG A 330 -23.15 7.94 -11.38
CA ARG A 330 -24.49 8.55 -11.30
C ARG A 330 -25.35 8.24 -12.51
N ASP A 331 -24.73 8.33 -13.73
CA ASP A 331 -25.39 8.15 -15.01
C ASP A 331 -24.72 7.03 -15.82
N GLY A 332 -24.53 5.87 -15.23
CA GLY A 332 -23.64 4.82 -15.72
C GLY A 332 -22.24 4.98 -15.18
N CYS A 333 -21.44 3.89 -15.17
CA CYS A 333 -20.07 3.97 -14.72
C CYS A 333 -19.19 4.67 -15.75
N LYS A 334 -18.64 5.82 -15.39
CA LYS A 334 -17.72 6.59 -16.22
C LYS A 334 -16.40 6.74 -15.49
N LEU A 335 -15.31 6.58 -16.21
CA LEU A 335 -13.99 6.99 -15.74
C LEU A 335 -13.80 8.44 -16.13
N ARG A 336 -13.45 9.28 -15.15
CA ARG A 336 -13.13 10.70 -15.35
C ARG A 336 -11.66 10.96 -15.08
N VAL A 337 -11.12 11.95 -15.76
CA VAL A 337 -9.76 12.48 -15.56
C VAL A 337 -9.85 13.95 -15.20
N TYR A 338 -9.05 14.36 -14.22
CA TYR A 338 -8.95 15.74 -13.81
C TYR A 338 -7.97 16.51 -14.73
N GLU A 339 -8.40 17.67 -15.17
CA GLU A 339 -7.62 18.62 -15.98
C GLU A 339 -7.29 19.85 -15.14
N GLY A 340 -6.02 19.97 -14.74
CA GLY A 340 -5.58 21.06 -13.85
C GLY A 340 -5.66 22.46 -14.48
N ALA A 341 -5.47 22.56 -15.80
CA ALA A 341 -5.53 23.85 -16.50
C ALA A 341 -6.91 24.51 -16.45
N THR A 342 -7.98 23.71 -16.44
CA THR A 342 -9.38 24.18 -16.41
C THR A 342 -10.06 23.93 -15.07
N ASP A 343 -9.34 23.36 -14.09
CA ASP A 343 -9.86 22.91 -12.78
C ASP A 343 -11.18 22.12 -12.94
N SER A 344 -11.22 21.19 -13.89
CA SER A 344 -12.43 20.46 -14.25
C SER A 344 -12.20 18.95 -14.43
N TRP A 345 -13.29 18.18 -14.30
CA TRP A 345 -13.29 16.75 -14.51
C TRP A 345 -13.91 16.40 -15.86
N ASN A 346 -13.10 15.88 -16.76
CA ASN A 346 -13.52 15.45 -18.09
C ASN A 346 -13.83 13.97 -18.11
N LYS A 347 -14.76 13.57 -18.97
CA LYS A 347 -15.03 12.15 -19.25
C LYS A 347 -13.79 11.56 -19.95
N PHE A 348 -13.23 10.50 -19.38
CA PHE A 348 -12.14 9.75 -20.02
C PHE A 348 -12.69 8.63 -20.90
N MET A 349 -13.60 7.80 -20.33
CA MET A 349 -14.29 6.73 -21.07
C MET A 349 -15.51 6.20 -20.31
N ASP A 350 -16.36 5.45 -21.02
CA ASP A 350 -17.45 4.69 -20.42
C ASP A 350 -16.95 3.33 -19.90
N SER A 351 -17.53 2.83 -18.84
CA SER A 351 -17.24 1.49 -18.36
C SER A 351 -18.12 0.48 -19.10
N GLU A 352 -17.51 -0.47 -19.79
CA GLU A 352 -18.24 -1.51 -20.55
C GLU A 352 -19.08 -2.47 -19.67
N HIS A 353 -18.86 -2.49 -18.37
CA HIS A 353 -19.36 -3.54 -17.48
C HIS A 353 -20.43 -3.10 -16.49
N HIS A 354 -21.04 -1.93 -16.69
CA HIS A 354 -22.16 -1.53 -15.84
C HIS A 354 -23.51 -2.00 -16.43
N LEU A 355 -23.76 -3.28 -16.29
CA LEU A 355 -25.06 -3.85 -16.60
C LEU A 355 -25.91 -3.91 -15.33
N GLY A 356 -26.64 -2.83 -15.05
CA GLY A 356 -27.69 -2.79 -14.01
C GLY A 356 -27.27 -2.22 -12.66
N ASN A 357 -28.25 -1.89 -11.84
CA ASN A 357 -28.18 -1.27 -10.50
C ASN A 357 -27.56 -2.14 -9.39
N SER A 358 -26.68 -3.08 -9.71
CA SER A 358 -26.08 -3.96 -8.70
C SER A 358 -24.81 -3.36 -8.12
N LYS A 359 -24.82 -3.04 -6.83
CA LYS A 359 -23.65 -2.60 -6.05
C LYS A 359 -22.43 -3.52 -6.16
N ALA A 360 -22.60 -4.78 -6.59
CA ALA A 360 -21.51 -5.73 -6.79
C ALA A 360 -20.60 -5.35 -7.95
N PHE A 361 -21.09 -4.62 -8.93
CA PHE A 361 -20.34 -4.17 -10.10
C PHE A 361 -19.79 -2.75 -9.97
N GLU A 362 -20.15 -2.03 -8.91
CA GLU A 362 -19.54 -0.73 -8.62
C GLU A 362 -18.04 -0.89 -8.35
N ALA A 363 -17.26 0.08 -8.82
CA ALA A 363 -15.85 0.16 -8.50
C ALA A 363 -15.67 0.40 -7.00
N ALA A 364 -15.04 -0.55 -6.32
CA ALA A 364 -14.74 -0.45 -4.89
C ALA A 364 -13.42 0.27 -4.65
N SER A 365 -12.44 0.09 -5.56
CA SER A 365 -11.13 0.71 -5.44
C SER A 365 -10.42 0.80 -6.79
N PHE A 366 -9.53 1.78 -6.91
CA PHE A 366 -8.57 1.91 -7.98
C PHE A 366 -7.17 1.61 -7.47
N VAL A 367 -6.37 0.95 -8.29
CA VAL A 367 -4.96 0.65 -8.00
C VAL A 367 -4.10 0.85 -9.25
N SER A 368 -2.82 1.11 -9.06
CA SER A 368 -1.82 1.01 -10.13
C SER A 368 -1.26 -0.41 -10.14
N LEU A 369 -1.37 -1.12 -11.24
CA LEU A 369 -0.83 -2.48 -11.41
C LEU A 369 -0.07 -2.57 -12.74
N ASN A 370 1.23 -2.82 -12.66
CA ASN A 370 2.13 -2.86 -13.82
C ASN A 370 2.00 -1.63 -14.74
N GLY A 371 1.86 -0.43 -14.14
CA GLY A 371 1.71 0.83 -14.87
C GLY A 371 0.32 1.09 -15.48
N LYS A 372 -0.60 0.14 -15.40
CA LYS A 372 -2.00 0.27 -15.84
C LYS A 372 -2.91 0.67 -14.67
N LEU A 373 -4.04 1.29 -14.97
CA LEU A 373 -5.10 1.54 -14.00
C LEU A 373 -5.92 0.25 -13.79
N GLY A 374 -5.91 -0.25 -12.56
CA GLY A 374 -6.72 -1.40 -12.14
C GLY A 374 -8.01 -0.94 -11.45
N ILE A 375 -9.16 -1.42 -11.93
CA ILE A 375 -10.46 -1.22 -11.30
C ILE A 375 -10.86 -2.51 -10.60
N ILE A 376 -11.02 -2.43 -9.27
CA ILE A 376 -11.44 -3.56 -8.44
C ILE A 376 -12.86 -3.34 -8.00
N ARG A 377 -13.72 -4.36 -8.18
CA ARG A 377 -15.13 -4.31 -7.86
C ARG A 377 -15.46 -5.18 -6.64
N ASN A 378 -16.59 -4.90 -5.99
CA ASN A 378 -17.04 -5.64 -4.79
C ASN A 378 -17.25 -7.14 -5.04
N ASN A 379 -17.48 -7.57 -6.27
CA ASN A 379 -17.52 -8.98 -6.67
C ASN A 379 -16.14 -9.62 -6.86
N MET A 380 -15.05 -8.92 -6.50
CA MET A 380 -13.65 -9.35 -6.68
C MET A 380 -13.21 -9.46 -8.15
N SER A 381 -13.95 -8.90 -9.10
CA SER A 381 -13.45 -8.77 -10.47
C SER A 381 -12.43 -7.63 -10.57
N ILE A 382 -11.43 -7.83 -11.40
CA ILE A 382 -10.37 -6.85 -11.67
C ILE A 382 -10.30 -6.63 -13.18
N SER A 383 -10.41 -5.36 -13.59
CA SER A 383 -10.20 -4.93 -14.97
C SER A 383 -9.02 -3.98 -15.03
N LEU A 384 -8.14 -4.14 -16.00
CA LEU A 384 -7.02 -3.24 -16.27
C LEU A 384 -7.33 -2.35 -17.46
N ILE A 385 -6.86 -1.10 -17.38
CA ILE A 385 -6.96 -0.10 -18.43
C ILE A 385 -5.59 0.50 -18.65
N ASP A 386 -5.15 0.55 -19.90
CA ASP A 386 -3.98 1.33 -20.27
C ASP A 386 -4.41 2.80 -20.46
N VAL A 387 -3.90 3.66 -19.61
CA VAL A 387 -4.19 5.11 -19.61
C VAL A 387 -3.02 5.95 -20.14
N THR A 388 -2.00 5.32 -20.72
CA THR A 388 -0.79 6.01 -21.20
C THR A 388 -1.00 6.74 -22.52
N ASN A 389 -1.89 6.26 -23.37
CA ASN A 389 -2.15 6.86 -24.68
C ASN A 389 -3.27 7.90 -24.61
N PRO A 390 -3.08 9.12 -25.16
CA PRO A 390 -4.15 10.11 -25.25
C PRO A 390 -5.27 9.64 -26.18
N VAL A 391 -6.50 10.01 -25.83
CA VAL A 391 -7.78 9.63 -26.45
C VAL A 391 -7.92 10.02 -27.93
N SER A 392 -7.00 10.78 -28.51
CA SER A 392 -7.11 11.35 -29.87
C SER A 392 -7.08 10.35 -31.04
N SER A 393 -6.97 9.03 -30.79
CA SER A 393 -6.96 7.98 -31.81
C SER A 393 -8.03 6.89 -31.62
N ILE A 394 -9.07 7.13 -30.80
CA ILE A 394 -10.02 6.09 -30.37
C ILE A 394 -11.37 6.23 -31.09
N GLU A 395 -11.40 6.37 -32.38
CA GLU A 395 -12.71 6.26 -33.09
C GLU A 395 -13.11 4.83 -33.50
N THR A 396 -12.31 3.80 -33.26
CA THR A 396 -12.66 2.48 -33.83
C THR A 396 -12.42 1.22 -33.02
N ASN A 397 -12.02 1.23 -31.74
CA ASN A 397 -11.91 -0.07 -31.01
C ASN A 397 -11.98 0.05 -29.49
N SER A 398 -13.16 0.25 -28.93
CA SER A 398 -13.42 0.16 -27.47
C SER A 398 -13.04 -1.21 -26.83
N ALA A 399 -12.98 -2.27 -27.64
CA ALA A 399 -12.70 -3.63 -27.14
C ALA A 399 -11.24 -3.90 -26.73
N ARG A 400 -10.29 -3.07 -27.14
CA ARG A 400 -8.84 -3.29 -26.85
C ARG A 400 -8.32 -2.63 -25.56
N VAL A 401 -9.12 -1.83 -24.91
CA VAL A 401 -8.68 -0.99 -23.76
C VAL A 401 -8.88 -1.69 -22.42
N TRP A 402 -9.80 -2.64 -22.34
CA TRP A 402 -10.16 -3.34 -21.12
C TRP A 402 -9.64 -4.77 -21.08
N GLU A 403 -8.83 -5.10 -20.10
CA GLU A 403 -8.35 -6.46 -19.86
C GLU A 403 -8.93 -6.97 -18.53
N ALA A 404 -9.84 -7.95 -18.58
CA ALA A 404 -10.35 -8.62 -17.40
C ALA A 404 -9.35 -9.70 -16.95
N ILE A 405 -8.69 -9.50 -15.82
CA ILE A 405 -7.67 -10.43 -15.30
C ILE A 405 -8.18 -11.32 -14.15
N ALA A 406 -9.30 -10.97 -13.51
CA ALA A 406 -9.94 -11.78 -12.48
C ALA A 406 -11.45 -11.81 -12.67
N GLY A 407 -12.08 -12.91 -12.30
CA GLY A 407 -13.53 -13.09 -12.35
C GLY A 407 -14.02 -14.31 -13.15
N LYS A 408 -13.17 -14.93 -13.97
CA LYS A 408 -13.55 -16.11 -14.78
C LYS A 408 -13.84 -17.39 -13.99
N GLY A 409 -13.46 -17.46 -12.68
CA GLY A 409 -13.65 -18.65 -11.84
C GLY A 409 -14.78 -18.56 -10.80
N GLN A 410 -15.47 -17.43 -10.68
CA GLN A 410 -16.43 -17.19 -9.60
C GLN A 410 -17.91 -17.34 -9.96
N LEU A 411 -18.23 -17.96 -11.11
CA LEU A 411 -19.62 -18.27 -11.48
C LEU A 411 -20.37 -19.05 -10.38
N LYS A 412 -19.67 -19.95 -9.65
CA LYS A 412 -20.28 -20.68 -8.51
C LYS A 412 -20.70 -19.75 -7.36
N ASN A 413 -19.92 -18.72 -7.06
CA ASN A 413 -20.28 -17.74 -6.02
C ASN A 413 -21.34 -16.73 -6.51
N PHE A 414 -21.43 -16.49 -7.81
CA PHE A 414 -22.43 -15.62 -8.41
C PHE A 414 -23.83 -16.27 -8.31
N VAL A 415 -23.96 -17.56 -8.61
CA VAL A 415 -25.23 -18.31 -8.47
C VAL A 415 -25.68 -18.35 -7.01
N SER A 416 -24.76 -18.59 -6.06
CA SER A 416 -25.09 -18.57 -4.62
C SER A 416 -25.51 -17.17 -4.13
N SER A 417 -24.93 -16.09 -4.70
CA SER A 417 -25.29 -14.70 -4.35
C SER A 417 -26.65 -14.30 -4.93
N LEU A 418 -27.01 -14.79 -6.11
CA LEU A 418 -28.35 -14.61 -6.70
C LEU A 418 -29.42 -15.33 -5.87
N TRP A 419 -29.16 -16.55 -5.44
CA TRP A 419 -30.10 -17.28 -4.57
C TRP A 419 -30.29 -16.62 -3.21
N SER A 420 -29.25 -16.06 -2.62
CA SER A 420 -29.36 -15.31 -1.36
C SER A 420 -30.08 -13.96 -1.52
N SER A 421 -30.03 -13.36 -2.72
CA SER A 421 -30.77 -12.13 -3.07
C SER A 421 -32.27 -12.37 -3.20
N LEU A 422 -32.67 -13.52 -3.76
CA LEU A 422 -34.07 -13.93 -3.92
C LEU A 422 -34.68 -14.35 -2.57
N ALA A 423 -33.89 -14.76 -1.60
CA ALA A 423 -34.35 -15.19 -0.28
C ALA A 423 -34.65 -14.05 0.71
N GLY A 424 -34.68 -12.78 0.28
CA GLY A 424 -35.11 -11.63 1.07
C GLY A 424 -34.32 -11.34 2.35
N ARG A 425 -33.15 -11.91 2.55
CA ARG A 425 -32.33 -11.74 3.75
C ARG A 425 -31.27 -10.67 3.58
N SER A 426 -31.51 -9.56 4.25
CA SER A 426 -30.55 -8.62 4.84
C SER A 426 -29.42 -7.98 3.98
N TRP A 427 -29.38 -6.68 4.03
CA TRP A 427 -28.61 -5.67 3.29
C TRP A 427 -27.09 -5.63 3.53
N LEU A 428 -26.52 -6.47 4.38
CA LEU A 428 -25.09 -6.52 4.67
C LEU A 428 -24.42 -7.58 3.79
N LYS A 429 -23.97 -7.19 2.59
CA LYS A 429 -23.10 -8.01 1.74
C LYS A 429 -21.64 -7.78 2.13
N ASP A 430 -20.79 -8.79 1.90
CA ASP A 430 -19.35 -8.62 1.96
C ASP A 430 -18.96 -7.43 1.10
N HIS A 431 -18.13 -6.52 1.62
CA HIS A 431 -17.66 -5.36 0.87
C HIS A 431 -16.17 -5.16 1.04
N ILE A 432 -15.56 -4.60 0.02
CA ILE A 432 -14.14 -4.25 0.02
C ILE A 432 -13.95 -2.99 0.86
N VAL A 433 -13.00 -3.04 1.79
CA VAL A 433 -12.62 -1.91 2.65
C VAL A 433 -11.40 -1.20 2.09
N HIS A 434 -10.39 -1.98 1.69
CA HIS A 434 -9.14 -1.44 1.14
C HIS A 434 -8.59 -2.35 0.06
N CYS A 435 -7.94 -1.73 -0.93
CA CYS A 435 -7.12 -2.41 -1.92
C CYS A 435 -5.77 -1.72 -2.03
N GLN A 436 -4.71 -2.52 -2.13
CA GLN A 436 -3.35 -2.03 -2.28
C GLN A 436 -2.55 -2.95 -3.21
N VAL A 437 -1.52 -2.41 -3.85
CA VAL A 437 -0.56 -3.19 -4.64
C VAL A 437 0.75 -3.27 -3.91
N LEU A 438 1.26 -4.49 -3.71
CA LEU A 438 2.57 -4.72 -3.12
C LEU A 438 3.48 -5.45 -4.10
N GLN A 439 4.73 -4.98 -4.13
CA GLN A 439 5.79 -5.50 -4.98
C GLN A 439 6.77 -6.37 -4.17
N ALA A 440 7.11 -7.55 -4.69
CA ALA A 440 8.13 -8.40 -4.07
C ALA A 440 8.87 -9.30 -5.10
#